data_65710a26ddcdd431637ba79bbbd1d6e2
#
_entry.id   65710a26ddcdd431637ba79bbbd1d6e2
#
_cell.length_a   1.000
_cell.length_b   1.000
_cell.length_c   1.000
_cell.angle_alpha   90.00
_cell.angle_beta   90.00
_cell.angle_gamma   90.00
#
_symmetry.space_group_name_H-M   'P 1'
#
loop_
_entity.id
_entity.type
_entity.pdbx_description
1 polymer ?
#
loop_
_entity_poly.entity_id
_entity_poly.type
_entity_poly.pdbx_seq_one_letter_code
_entity_poly.pdbx_strand_id
1 'polypeptide(L)'
;PLPPNEFQKYVLEVTGKALPLFGADFFENSRFAMQQQQSPVSDDYVLGAGDQLLIRVWGSTSGETQATIDRAGEIAIPKLGTLKLAGVKASQAQASVKALFNKFYKDIEVSVSLGKLRKITVFVVGQSRYPGSYQLNSQSTLTSGLFASGGPNASGSIRKVQLKRSGVVVSELDLYAFLGKGDKTSDV
;
A
#
# COMPACT_ATOMS: atom_id res chain seq x y z
N PRO A 1 12.75 -20.89 8.26
CA PRO A 1 13.81 -20.86 7.25
C PRO A 1 13.40 -21.68 6.02
N LEU A 2 13.81 -21.26 4.83
CA LEU A 2 13.63 -22.08 3.62
C LEU A 2 14.50 -23.34 3.71
N PRO A 3 14.01 -24.51 3.26
CA PRO A 3 14.85 -25.67 3.17
C PRO A 3 16.00 -25.41 2.18
N PRO A 4 17.23 -25.89 2.47
CA PRO A 4 18.37 -25.70 1.59
C PRO A 4 18.11 -26.36 0.22
N ASN A 5 18.45 -25.62 -0.86
CA ASN A 5 18.41 -26.16 -2.21
C ASN A 5 19.55 -27.15 -2.45
N GLU A 6 19.53 -27.85 -3.59
CA GLU A 6 20.55 -28.88 -3.93
C GLU A 6 21.98 -28.35 -3.89
N PHE A 7 22.20 -27.11 -4.40
CA PHE A 7 23.52 -26.50 -4.38
C PHE A 7 23.96 -26.15 -2.93
N GLN A 8 23.06 -25.66 -2.11
CA GLN A 8 23.37 -25.38 -0.69
C GLN A 8 23.68 -26.65 0.09
N LYS A 9 22.97 -27.75 -0.18
CA LYS A 9 23.29 -29.08 0.41
C LYS A 9 24.67 -29.54 -0.02
N TYR A 10 24.97 -29.49 -1.32
CA TYR A 10 26.29 -29.82 -1.85
C TYR A 10 27.42 -29.03 -1.20
N VAL A 11 27.25 -27.70 -1.11
CA VAL A 11 28.28 -26.86 -0.47
C VAL A 11 28.42 -27.18 1.02
N LEU A 12 27.33 -27.44 1.72
CA LEU A 12 27.37 -27.84 3.13
C LEU A 12 28.13 -29.16 3.31
N GLU A 13 27.90 -30.16 2.45
CA GLU A 13 28.59 -31.44 2.48
C GLU A 13 30.09 -31.31 2.18
N VAL A 14 30.46 -30.48 1.20
CA VAL A 14 31.86 -30.34 0.78
C VAL A 14 32.67 -29.42 1.69
N THR A 15 32.05 -28.34 2.20
CA THR A 15 32.81 -27.30 2.93
C THR A 15 32.46 -27.25 4.42
N GLY A 16 31.44 -27.96 4.88
CA GLY A 16 30.92 -27.87 6.24
C GLY A 16 30.24 -26.51 6.57
N LYS A 17 30.10 -25.64 5.59
CA LYS A 17 29.51 -24.28 5.78
C LYS A 17 28.15 -24.17 5.09
N ALA A 18 27.15 -23.74 5.85
CA ALA A 18 25.84 -23.38 5.28
C ALA A 18 25.93 -22.06 4.51
N LEU A 19 25.49 -22.06 3.25
CA LEU A 19 25.35 -20.85 2.45
C LEU A 19 23.94 -20.30 2.59
N PRO A 20 23.75 -19.10 3.17
CA PRO A 20 22.45 -18.44 3.16
C PRO A 20 22.06 -18.03 1.74
N LEU A 21 20.78 -18.10 1.42
CA LEU A 21 20.26 -17.49 0.19
C LEU A 21 20.29 -15.96 0.36
N PHE A 22 20.84 -15.26 -0.64
CA PHE A 22 20.86 -13.80 -0.64
C PHE A 22 19.42 -13.24 -0.51
N GLY A 23 19.23 -12.35 0.46
CA GLY A 23 17.94 -11.72 0.69
C GLY A 23 16.88 -12.56 1.42
N ALA A 24 17.19 -13.81 1.81
CA ALA A 24 16.21 -14.65 2.54
C ALA A 24 15.84 -14.01 3.89
N ASP A 25 16.81 -13.50 4.62
CA ASP A 25 16.62 -12.83 5.92
C ASP A 25 15.78 -11.55 5.80
N PHE A 26 15.83 -10.89 4.65
CA PHE A 26 15.07 -9.69 4.37
C PHE A 26 13.54 -9.94 4.47
N PHE A 27 13.08 -11.07 3.96
CA PHE A 27 11.67 -11.44 4.02
C PHE A 27 11.26 -12.02 5.38
N GLU A 28 12.15 -12.65 6.10
CA GLU A 28 11.84 -13.22 7.42
C GLU A 28 11.66 -12.13 8.48
N ASN A 29 12.54 -11.14 8.51
CA ASN A 29 12.51 -10.05 9.48
C ASN A 29 11.42 -9.00 9.19
N SER A 30 10.99 -8.87 7.94
CA SER A 30 10.08 -7.79 7.50
C SER A 30 8.59 -8.08 7.76
N ARG A 31 8.20 -9.33 8.03
CA ARG A 31 6.80 -9.69 8.32
C ARG A 31 6.22 -8.91 9.50
N PHE A 32 7.02 -8.67 10.53
CA PHE A 32 6.60 -7.90 11.71
C PHE A 32 6.63 -6.40 11.48
N ALA A 33 7.53 -5.91 10.64
CA ALA A 33 7.66 -4.48 10.36
C ALA A 33 6.50 -3.92 9.52
N MET A 34 5.90 -4.73 8.63
CA MET A 34 4.81 -4.27 7.75
C MET A 34 3.48 -4.02 8.45
N GLN A 35 3.24 -4.62 9.60
CA GLN A 35 1.99 -4.37 10.35
C GLN A 35 1.93 -2.97 10.96
N GLN A 36 3.03 -2.24 11.01
CA GLN A 36 3.13 -0.93 11.66
C GLN A 36 3.41 0.24 10.69
N GLN A 37 3.63 -0.02 9.41
CA GLN A 37 3.91 1.07 8.46
C GLN A 37 2.63 1.81 8.05
N GLN A 38 2.27 2.80 8.83
CA GLN A 38 1.44 3.92 8.38
C GLN A 38 2.37 4.94 7.70
N SER A 39 2.74 4.68 6.46
CA SER A 39 3.48 5.68 5.69
C SER A 39 2.59 6.91 5.48
N PRO A 40 3.16 8.12 5.57
CA PRO A 40 2.43 9.33 5.20
C PRO A 40 1.87 9.18 3.79
N VAL A 41 0.61 9.53 3.62
CA VAL A 41 -0.03 9.49 2.31
C VAL A 41 0.53 10.61 1.44
N SER A 42 0.90 10.31 0.19
CA SER A 42 1.34 11.32 -0.76
C SER A 42 0.23 12.33 -1.05
N ASP A 43 0.58 13.61 -1.19
CA ASP A 43 -0.35 14.67 -1.60
C ASP A 43 -1.00 14.41 -2.97
N ASP A 44 -0.33 13.65 -3.83
CA ASP A 44 -0.82 13.23 -5.14
C ASP A 44 -1.75 12.01 -5.10
N TYR A 45 -1.98 11.43 -3.92
CA TYR A 45 -2.88 10.29 -3.77
C TYR A 45 -4.28 10.63 -4.28
N VAL A 46 -4.79 9.79 -5.18
CA VAL A 46 -6.13 9.93 -5.75
C VAL A 46 -7.15 9.17 -4.92
N LEU A 47 -8.07 9.91 -4.35
CA LEU A 47 -9.15 9.39 -3.52
C LEU A 47 -10.06 8.45 -4.30
N GLY A 48 -10.56 7.41 -3.64
CA GLY A 48 -11.47 6.45 -4.24
C GLY A 48 -12.42 5.81 -3.23
N ALA A 49 -13.37 5.05 -3.74
CA ALA A 49 -14.36 4.36 -2.92
C ALA A 49 -13.70 3.46 -1.87
N GLY A 50 -14.10 3.60 -0.62
CA GLY A 50 -13.55 2.90 0.54
C GLY A 50 -12.50 3.68 1.32
N ASP A 51 -11.96 4.80 0.78
CA ASP A 51 -11.09 5.69 1.55
C ASP A 51 -11.90 6.45 2.61
N GLN A 52 -11.31 6.60 3.79
CA GLN A 52 -11.91 7.33 4.90
C GLN A 52 -11.21 8.66 5.08
N LEU A 53 -12.02 9.71 5.25
CA LEU A 53 -11.57 11.06 5.57
C LEU A 53 -11.95 11.41 7.00
N LEU A 54 -11.06 12.10 7.68
CA LEU A 54 -11.31 12.74 8.96
C LEU A 54 -11.44 14.24 8.70
N ILE A 55 -12.62 14.76 8.94
CA ILE A 55 -12.97 16.17 8.69
C ILE A 55 -13.14 16.85 10.05
N ARG A 56 -12.33 17.86 10.29
CA ARG A 56 -12.41 18.72 11.48
C ARG A 56 -12.82 20.12 11.07
N VAL A 57 -13.74 20.68 11.83
CA VAL A 57 -14.26 22.01 11.59
C VAL A 57 -14.18 22.81 12.89
N TRP A 58 -13.77 24.08 12.81
CA TRP A 58 -13.75 25.00 13.95
C TRP A 58 -14.07 26.44 13.48
N GLY A 59 -14.40 27.30 14.43
CA GLY A 59 -14.86 28.68 14.17
C GLY A 59 -16.25 28.91 14.73
N SER A 60 -17.18 29.42 13.92
CA SER A 60 -18.57 29.63 14.31
C SER A 60 -19.32 28.35 14.68
N THR A 61 -18.84 27.22 14.21
CA THR A 61 -19.24 25.86 14.64
C THR A 61 -18.00 25.00 14.82
N SER A 62 -18.11 23.94 15.64
CA SER A 62 -17.00 23.01 15.81
C SER A 62 -17.49 21.58 15.78
N GLY A 63 -16.66 20.70 15.23
CA GLY A 63 -16.98 19.28 15.19
C GLY A 63 -15.91 18.48 14.46
N GLU A 64 -15.97 17.17 14.69
CA GLU A 64 -15.16 16.20 13.98
C GLU A 64 -16.08 15.11 13.43
N THR A 65 -15.89 14.75 12.18
CA THR A 65 -16.64 13.65 11.55
C THR A 65 -15.72 12.79 10.70
N GLN A 66 -16.00 11.50 10.71
CA GLN A 66 -15.36 10.55 9.82
C GLN A 66 -16.33 10.23 8.70
N ALA A 67 -15.88 10.41 7.46
CA ALA A 67 -16.67 10.12 6.27
C ALA A 67 -15.92 9.11 5.39
N THR A 68 -16.59 8.06 4.95
CA THR A 68 -16.03 7.08 4.01
C THR A 68 -16.60 7.36 2.62
N ILE A 69 -15.73 7.35 1.62
CA ILE A 69 -16.16 7.48 0.22
C ILE A 69 -16.91 6.21 -0.17
N ASP A 70 -18.13 6.37 -0.57
CA ASP A 70 -19.01 5.27 -0.98
C ASP A 70 -18.70 4.76 -2.40
N ARG A 71 -19.49 3.79 -2.89
CA ARG A 71 -19.33 3.23 -4.23
C ARG A 71 -19.67 4.21 -5.35
N ALA A 72 -20.48 5.24 -5.08
CA ALA A 72 -20.77 6.32 -6.02
C ALA A 72 -19.62 7.34 -6.11
N GLY A 73 -18.62 7.22 -5.21
CA GLY A 73 -17.48 8.11 -5.11
C GLY A 73 -17.76 9.36 -4.29
N GLU A 74 -18.77 9.31 -3.41
CA GLU A 74 -19.22 10.44 -2.62
C GLU A 74 -19.01 10.21 -1.13
N ILE A 75 -18.83 11.29 -0.38
CA ILE A 75 -18.96 11.29 1.08
C ILE A 75 -20.29 11.91 1.48
N ALA A 76 -20.90 11.37 2.53
CA ALA A 76 -22.06 11.99 3.16
C ALA A 76 -21.62 12.77 4.40
N ILE A 77 -21.93 14.05 4.43
CA ILE A 77 -21.67 14.94 5.58
C ILE A 77 -23.00 15.28 6.23
N PRO A 78 -23.21 14.92 7.51
CA PRO A 78 -24.47 15.20 8.21
C PRO A 78 -24.87 16.67 8.07
N LYS A 79 -26.14 16.92 7.73
CA LYS A 79 -26.75 18.26 7.54
C LYS A 79 -26.30 19.05 6.31
N LEU A 80 -25.25 18.63 5.59
CA LEU A 80 -24.71 19.33 4.42
C LEU A 80 -24.94 18.60 3.09
N GLY A 81 -25.27 17.29 3.16
CA GLY A 81 -25.51 16.48 1.98
C GLY A 81 -24.29 15.69 1.55
N THR A 82 -24.21 15.37 0.25
CA THR A 82 -23.14 14.56 -0.33
C THR A 82 -22.15 15.42 -1.12
N LEU A 83 -20.90 14.95 -1.20
CA LEU A 83 -19.84 15.56 -1.97
C LEU A 83 -19.03 14.49 -2.71
N LYS A 84 -18.89 14.64 -4.02
CA LYS A 84 -18.10 13.73 -4.84
C LYS A 84 -16.61 14.01 -4.65
N LEU A 85 -15.87 13.01 -4.20
CA LEU A 85 -14.42 13.09 -3.96
C LEU A 85 -13.63 12.00 -4.66
N ALA A 86 -14.23 10.96 -5.20
CA ALA A 86 -13.51 9.96 -5.99
C ALA A 86 -12.88 10.61 -7.23
N GLY A 87 -11.60 10.34 -7.46
CA GLY A 87 -10.80 10.94 -8.53
C GLY A 87 -10.15 12.28 -8.17
N VAL A 88 -10.44 12.84 -6.99
CA VAL A 88 -9.81 14.07 -6.48
C VAL A 88 -8.51 13.72 -5.76
N LYS A 89 -7.46 14.54 -5.92
CA LYS A 89 -6.21 14.38 -5.17
C LYS A 89 -6.40 14.70 -3.68
N ALA A 90 -5.68 14.02 -2.80
CA ALA A 90 -5.74 14.25 -1.36
C ALA A 90 -5.48 15.72 -1.00
N SER A 91 -4.51 16.36 -1.68
CA SER A 91 -4.20 17.78 -1.53
C SER A 91 -5.37 18.74 -1.87
N GLN A 92 -6.30 18.32 -2.72
CA GLN A 92 -7.45 19.12 -3.15
C GLN A 92 -8.72 18.84 -2.32
N ALA A 93 -8.72 17.75 -1.56
CA ALA A 93 -9.90 17.34 -0.78
C ALA A 93 -10.35 18.41 0.23
N GLN A 94 -9.38 19.03 0.91
CA GLN A 94 -9.67 20.08 1.89
C GLN A 94 -10.39 21.27 1.26
N ALA A 95 -9.93 21.75 0.09
CA ALA A 95 -10.57 22.86 -0.60
C ALA A 95 -12.00 22.51 -1.03
N SER A 96 -12.23 21.29 -1.52
CA SER A 96 -13.54 20.82 -1.93
C SER A 96 -14.52 20.73 -0.75
N VAL A 97 -14.06 20.20 0.38
CA VAL A 97 -14.88 20.11 1.60
C VAL A 97 -15.15 21.50 2.17
N LYS A 98 -14.14 22.38 2.25
CA LYS A 98 -14.30 23.77 2.72
C LYS A 98 -15.31 24.54 1.86
N ALA A 99 -15.29 24.34 0.55
CA ALA A 99 -16.25 24.96 -0.36
C ALA A 99 -17.70 24.52 -0.10
N LEU A 100 -17.92 23.25 0.28
CA LEU A 100 -19.24 22.76 0.67
C LEU A 100 -19.70 23.41 1.98
N PHE A 101 -18.86 23.43 3.00
CA PHE A 101 -19.17 24.00 4.30
C PHE A 101 -19.48 25.51 4.21
N ASN A 102 -18.75 26.28 3.39
CA ASN A 102 -18.93 27.71 3.20
C ASN A 102 -20.29 28.11 2.58
N LYS A 103 -21.02 27.14 1.99
CA LYS A 103 -22.40 27.39 1.52
C LYS A 103 -23.39 27.52 2.67
N PHE A 104 -23.09 26.96 3.83
CA PHE A 104 -24.02 26.89 4.96
C PHE A 104 -23.53 27.65 6.20
N TYR A 105 -22.21 27.79 6.34
CA TYR A 105 -21.59 28.42 7.52
C TYR A 105 -20.61 29.51 7.10
N LYS A 106 -20.56 30.57 7.87
CA LYS A 106 -19.56 31.65 7.75
C LYS A 106 -18.54 31.52 8.87
N ASP A 107 -17.35 32.04 8.66
CA ASP A 107 -16.28 32.12 9.66
C ASP A 107 -15.91 30.74 10.24
N ILE A 108 -15.67 29.79 9.35
CA ILE A 108 -15.20 28.44 9.69
C ILE A 108 -13.87 28.11 9.03
N GLU A 109 -13.09 27.32 9.74
CA GLU A 109 -11.94 26.63 9.20
C GLU A 109 -12.20 25.13 9.12
N VAL A 110 -11.66 24.52 8.08
CA VAL A 110 -11.83 23.09 7.80
C VAL A 110 -10.46 22.46 7.58
N SER A 111 -10.19 21.38 8.28
CA SER A 111 -9.07 20.50 8.03
C SER A 111 -9.59 19.14 7.58
N VAL A 112 -8.99 18.62 6.53
CA VAL A 112 -9.30 17.29 6.01
C VAL A 112 -8.02 16.47 6.01
N SER A 113 -8.05 15.34 6.68
CA SER A 113 -6.94 14.38 6.68
C SER A 113 -7.45 13.00 6.25
N LEU A 114 -6.57 12.22 5.65
CA LEU A 114 -6.87 10.83 5.34
C LEU A 114 -6.82 10.00 6.62
N GLY A 115 -7.85 9.20 6.80
CA GLY A 115 -7.93 8.19 7.83
C GLY A 115 -7.46 6.83 7.29
N LYS A 116 -8.36 5.84 7.31
CA LYS A 116 -8.05 4.52 6.75
C LYS A 116 -8.12 4.56 5.23
N LEU A 117 -7.09 4.02 4.58
CA LEU A 117 -7.09 3.83 3.14
C LEU A 117 -7.92 2.61 2.75
N ARG A 118 -8.51 2.66 1.55
CA ARG A 118 -9.21 1.52 0.97
C ARG A 118 -8.28 0.32 0.86
N LYS A 119 -8.85 -0.86 1.02
CA LYS A 119 -8.15 -2.12 0.79
C LYS A 119 -8.30 -2.54 -0.67
N ILE A 120 -7.22 -3.06 -1.21
CA ILE A 120 -7.17 -3.71 -2.53
C ILE A 120 -6.85 -5.19 -2.35
N THR A 121 -7.41 -6.02 -3.19
CA THR A 121 -7.05 -7.44 -3.25
C THR A 121 -6.02 -7.63 -4.35
N VAL A 122 -4.86 -8.18 -3.99
CA VAL A 122 -3.81 -8.56 -4.93
C VAL A 122 -3.62 -10.07 -4.89
N PHE A 123 -3.28 -10.65 -6.03
CA PHE A 123 -2.97 -12.06 -6.17
C PHE A 123 -1.46 -12.21 -6.37
N VAL A 124 -0.81 -12.91 -5.46
CA VAL A 124 0.60 -13.29 -5.60
C VAL A 124 0.64 -14.71 -6.11
N VAL A 125 1.21 -14.90 -7.29
CA VAL A 125 1.25 -16.19 -7.99
C VAL A 125 2.68 -16.53 -8.43
N GLY A 126 2.91 -17.77 -8.84
CA GLY A 126 4.20 -18.25 -9.28
C GLY A 126 5.04 -18.78 -8.10
N GLN A 127 6.35 -18.52 -8.14
CA GLN A 127 7.32 -19.08 -7.19
C GLN A 127 7.42 -18.26 -5.90
N SER A 128 6.29 -17.87 -5.34
CA SER A 128 6.21 -17.28 -4.00
C SER A 128 6.19 -18.38 -2.93
N ARG A 129 6.64 -18.05 -1.72
CA ARG A 129 6.59 -18.96 -0.56
C ARG A 129 5.14 -19.33 -0.19
N TYR A 130 4.25 -18.35 -0.22
CA TYR A 130 2.83 -18.53 0.05
C TYR A 130 2.02 -17.83 -1.06
N PRO A 131 1.83 -18.50 -2.21
CA PRO A 131 0.99 -17.95 -3.26
C PRO A 131 -0.48 -17.86 -2.78
N GLY A 132 -1.19 -16.82 -3.18
CA GLY A 132 -2.58 -16.61 -2.75
C GLY A 132 -3.07 -15.19 -2.96
N SER A 133 -4.23 -14.89 -2.39
CA SER A 133 -4.81 -13.56 -2.39
C SER A 133 -4.50 -12.83 -1.08
N TYR A 134 -4.11 -11.55 -1.19
CA TYR A 134 -3.73 -10.71 -0.07
C TYR A 134 -4.53 -9.41 -0.11
N GLN A 135 -5.00 -8.97 1.05
CA GLN A 135 -5.60 -7.65 1.20
C GLN A 135 -4.52 -6.67 1.67
N LEU A 136 -4.22 -5.70 0.82
CA LEU A 136 -3.26 -4.64 1.08
C LEU A 136 -3.99 -3.30 1.06
N ASN A 137 -3.36 -2.23 1.56
CA ASN A 137 -3.90 -0.90 1.38
C ASN A 137 -3.58 -0.38 -0.04
N SER A 138 -4.30 0.64 -0.48
CA SER A 138 -4.18 1.17 -1.84
C SER A 138 -2.85 1.87 -2.15
N GLN A 139 -2.01 2.11 -1.14
CA GLN A 139 -0.65 2.63 -1.29
C GLN A 139 0.43 1.56 -1.15
N SER A 140 0.03 0.30 -1.01
CA SER A 140 0.99 -0.80 -0.94
C SER A 140 1.68 -0.96 -2.29
N THR A 141 2.97 -1.15 -2.23
CA THR A 141 3.84 -1.35 -3.40
C THR A 141 3.99 -2.83 -3.75
N LEU A 142 4.67 -3.12 -4.85
CA LEU A 142 4.97 -4.48 -5.28
C LEU A 142 5.78 -5.24 -4.21
N THR A 143 6.75 -4.58 -3.56
CA THR A 143 7.48 -5.17 -2.43
C THR A 143 6.57 -5.50 -1.26
N SER A 144 5.53 -4.70 -1.00
CA SER A 144 4.53 -4.99 0.02
C SER A 144 3.82 -6.33 -0.23
N GLY A 145 3.45 -6.59 -1.49
CA GLY A 145 2.85 -7.87 -1.90
C GLY A 145 3.80 -9.05 -1.71
N LEU A 146 5.08 -8.86 -2.04
CA LEU A 146 6.11 -9.88 -1.83
C LEU A 146 6.30 -10.19 -0.34
N PHE A 147 6.38 -9.19 0.51
CA PHE A 147 6.48 -9.40 1.96
C PHE A 147 5.25 -10.13 2.52
N ALA A 148 4.05 -9.72 2.10
CA ALA A 148 2.82 -10.37 2.54
C ALA A 148 2.83 -11.87 2.22
N SER A 149 3.37 -12.24 1.05
CA SER A 149 3.49 -13.64 0.60
C SER A 149 4.73 -14.38 1.12
N GLY A 150 5.55 -13.73 1.95
CA GLY A 150 6.76 -14.30 2.53
C GLY A 150 7.96 -14.36 1.58
N GLY A 151 7.90 -13.63 0.47
CA GLY A 151 8.95 -13.61 -0.55
C GLY A 151 8.95 -14.80 -1.49
N PRO A 152 9.97 -14.93 -2.34
CA PRO A 152 10.12 -16.07 -3.23
C PRO A 152 10.45 -17.35 -2.47
N ASN A 153 10.07 -18.50 -3.02
CA ASN A 153 10.49 -19.81 -2.55
C ASN A 153 11.92 -20.16 -3.05
N ALA A 154 12.41 -21.34 -2.71
CA ALA A 154 13.77 -21.77 -3.09
C ALA A 154 14.03 -21.86 -4.60
N SER A 155 12.98 -21.98 -5.42
CA SER A 155 13.03 -22.01 -6.90
C SER A 155 12.64 -20.66 -7.53
N GLY A 156 12.27 -19.68 -6.70
CA GLY A 156 11.82 -18.37 -7.17
C GLY A 156 12.99 -17.45 -7.54
N SER A 157 12.85 -16.74 -8.67
CA SER A 157 13.78 -15.68 -9.03
C SER A 157 13.38 -14.38 -8.34
N ILE A 158 14.37 -13.70 -7.74
CA ILE A 158 14.21 -12.35 -7.18
C ILE A 158 14.60 -11.24 -8.18
N ARG A 159 15.03 -11.61 -9.40
CA ARG A 159 15.42 -10.66 -10.45
C ARG A 159 14.24 -10.18 -11.28
N LYS A 160 13.14 -10.95 -11.31
CA LYS A 160 12.04 -10.67 -12.22
C LYS A 160 10.72 -10.88 -11.50
N VAL A 161 10.30 -9.86 -10.79
CA VAL A 161 8.99 -9.80 -10.14
C VAL A 161 8.09 -8.85 -10.93
N GLN A 162 7.01 -9.37 -11.48
CA GLN A 162 6.12 -8.61 -12.35
C GLN A 162 4.83 -8.23 -11.65
N LEU A 163 4.47 -6.95 -11.76
CA LEU A 163 3.11 -6.49 -11.47
C LEU A 163 2.29 -6.53 -12.76
N LYS A 164 1.18 -7.27 -12.71
CA LYS A 164 0.22 -7.33 -13.82
C LYS A 164 -1.10 -6.69 -13.43
N ARG A 165 -1.66 -5.89 -14.33
CA ARG A 165 -3.00 -5.34 -14.20
C ARG A 165 -3.78 -5.66 -15.47
N SER A 166 -4.94 -6.31 -15.31
CA SER A 166 -5.76 -6.78 -16.45
C SER A 166 -4.96 -7.59 -17.49
N GLY A 167 -4.03 -8.45 -17.00
CA GLY A 167 -3.19 -9.29 -17.85
C GLY A 167 -1.94 -8.62 -18.45
N VAL A 168 -1.82 -7.29 -18.35
CA VAL A 168 -0.68 -6.53 -18.88
C VAL A 168 0.36 -6.29 -17.77
N VAL A 169 1.65 -6.44 -18.11
CA VAL A 169 2.75 -6.09 -17.20
C VAL A 169 2.84 -4.57 -17.11
N VAL A 170 2.63 -4.03 -15.92
CA VAL A 170 2.71 -2.58 -15.62
C VAL A 170 4.01 -2.18 -14.95
N SER A 171 4.66 -3.12 -14.25
CA SER A 171 5.99 -2.90 -13.67
C SER A 171 6.74 -4.22 -13.54
N GLU A 172 8.06 -4.15 -13.58
CA GLU A 172 8.96 -5.27 -13.34
C GLU A 172 10.04 -4.84 -12.35
N LEU A 173 10.12 -5.50 -11.21
CA LEU A 173 11.04 -5.20 -10.13
C LEU A 173 12.19 -6.22 -10.11
N ASP A 174 13.43 -5.73 -10.12
CA ASP A 174 14.64 -6.49 -9.80
C ASP A 174 14.99 -6.26 -8.33
N LEU A 175 14.75 -7.26 -7.48
CA LEU A 175 15.05 -7.18 -6.06
C LEU A 175 16.56 -7.11 -5.75
N TYR A 176 17.45 -7.55 -6.64
CA TYR A 176 18.89 -7.36 -6.44
C TYR A 176 19.26 -5.88 -6.59
N ALA A 177 18.67 -5.19 -7.58
CA ALA A 177 18.86 -3.75 -7.74
C ALA A 177 18.27 -3.00 -6.53
N PHE A 178 17.09 -3.40 -6.08
CA PHE A 178 16.45 -2.84 -4.90
C PHE A 178 17.31 -3.04 -3.62
N LEU A 179 17.73 -4.28 -3.32
CA LEU A 179 18.46 -4.61 -2.09
C LEU A 179 19.92 -4.11 -2.13
N GLY A 180 20.56 -4.16 -3.29
CA GLY A 180 21.99 -3.81 -3.43
C GLY A 180 22.25 -2.34 -3.70
N LYS A 181 21.34 -1.62 -4.36
CA LYS A 181 21.50 -0.22 -4.80
C LYS A 181 20.45 0.74 -4.26
N GLY A 182 19.40 0.22 -3.60
CA GLY A 182 18.26 1.04 -3.13
C GLY A 182 17.35 1.54 -4.25
N ASP A 183 17.39 0.91 -5.43
CA ASP A 183 16.58 1.32 -6.57
C ASP A 183 15.10 0.95 -6.34
N LYS A 184 14.26 1.97 -6.16
CA LYS A 184 12.81 1.87 -5.91
C LYS A 184 11.96 2.29 -7.10
N THR A 185 12.55 2.59 -8.25
CA THR A 185 11.83 3.17 -9.39
C THR A 185 10.74 2.25 -9.94
N SER A 186 10.94 0.94 -9.84
CA SER A 186 9.97 -0.07 -10.27
C SER A 186 9.03 -0.57 -9.16
N ASP A 187 9.18 -0.07 -7.92
CA ASP A 187 8.35 -0.46 -6.78
C ASP A 187 7.10 0.44 -6.70
N VAL A 188 6.13 0.14 -7.56
CA VAL A 188 4.87 0.88 -7.73
C VAL A 188 3.70 0.18 -7.05
#